data_54f016de4147172c1cda44e2467d261a
#
_entry.id   54f016de4147172c1cda44e2467d261a
#
_cell.length_a   1.000
_cell.length_b   1.000
_cell.length_c   1.000
_cell.angle_alpha   90.00
_cell.angle_beta   90.00
_cell.angle_gamma   90.00
#
_symmetry.space_group_name_H-M   'P 1'
#
loop_
_entity.id
_entity.type
_entity.pdbx_description
1 polymer ?
#
loop_
_entity_poly.entity_id
_entity_poly.type
_entity_poly.pdbx_seq_one_letter_code
_entity_poly.pdbx_strand_id
1 'polypeptide(L)'
;MISIKQISEKDIDLCYELDSNTISLWSKKQWVNEFKKDGTKIFGLLIKNLVIGICVFQVVLDEAQINYFVINQKFRQKGFGSYLMSYLI
;
A
#
# COMPACT_ATOMS: atom_id res chain seq x y z
N MET A 1 7.88 -2.83 -16.46
CA MET A 1 8.86 -2.97 -15.37
C MET A 1 8.18 -2.77 -14.03
N ILE A 2 8.45 -3.65 -13.09
CA ILE A 2 7.87 -3.59 -11.75
C ILE A 2 8.81 -2.84 -10.83
N SER A 3 8.27 -1.90 -10.04
CA SER A 3 9.05 -1.21 -9.03
C SER A 3 8.26 -1.10 -7.73
N ILE A 4 8.99 -0.95 -6.63
CA ILE A 4 8.40 -0.75 -5.30
C ILE A 4 8.99 0.53 -4.75
N LYS A 5 8.13 1.42 -4.25
CA LYS A 5 8.60 2.65 -3.62
C LYS A 5 7.75 3.02 -2.42
N GLN A 6 8.34 3.77 -1.50
CA GLN A 6 7.59 4.32 -0.38
C GLN A 6 6.68 5.43 -0.88
N ILE A 7 5.42 5.36 -0.48
CA ILE A 7 4.41 6.36 -0.85
C ILE A 7 4.43 7.47 0.19
N SER A 8 4.42 8.72 -0.28
CA SER A 8 4.36 9.87 0.62
C SER A 8 2.93 10.42 0.73
N GLU A 9 2.72 11.28 1.73
CA GLU A 9 1.41 11.86 1.98
C GLU A 9 0.83 12.59 0.76
N LYS A 10 1.68 13.18 -0.07
CA LYS A 10 1.20 13.87 -1.28
C LYS A 10 0.58 12.95 -2.32
N ASP A 11 0.82 11.64 -2.20
CA ASP A 11 0.25 10.62 -3.10
C ASP A 11 -0.99 9.94 -2.51
N ILE A 12 -1.58 10.54 -1.49
CA ILE A 12 -2.70 9.93 -0.76
C ILE A 12 -3.91 9.68 -1.65
N ASP A 13 -4.13 10.54 -2.66
CA ASP A 13 -5.25 10.37 -3.58
C ASP A 13 -5.11 9.09 -4.40
N LEU A 14 -3.89 8.70 -4.75
CA LEU A 14 -3.63 7.44 -5.45
C LEU A 14 -4.01 6.24 -4.59
N CYS A 15 -3.67 6.30 -3.30
CA CYS A 15 -4.01 5.24 -2.35
C CYS A 15 -5.52 5.12 -2.18
N TYR A 16 -6.19 6.24 -1.98
CA TYR A 16 -7.63 6.26 -1.80
C TYR A 16 -8.35 5.75 -3.05
N GLU A 17 -7.91 6.18 -4.24
CA GLU A 17 -8.53 5.76 -5.48
C GLU A 17 -8.38 4.26 -5.70
N LEU A 18 -7.19 3.71 -5.49
CA LEU A 18 -6.99 2.28 -5.62
C LEU A 18 -7.85 1.50 -4.63
N ASP A 19 -7.91 1.94 -3.38
CA ASP A 19 -8.69 1.29 -2.35
C ASP A 19 -10.19 1.35 -2.65
N SER A 20 -10.70 2.51 -3.04
CA SER A 20 -12.13 2.67 -3.31
C SER A 20 -12.61 1.82 -4.48
N ASN A 21 -11.72 1.50 -5.41
CA ASN A 21 -12.04 0.65 -6.56
C ASN A 21 -11.81 -0.84 -6.27
N THR A 22 -11.38 -1.20 -5.08
CA THR A 22 -11.01 -2.57 -4.74
C THR A 22 -11.74 -3.05 -3.50
N ILE A 23 -11.21 -2.73 -2.31
CA ILE A 23 -11.79 -3.19 -1.03
C ILE A 23 -12.68 -2.11 -0.41
N SER A 24 -12.26 -0.85 -0.52
CA SER A 24 -13.01 0.32 -0.07
C SER A 24 -13.33 0.31 1.43
N LEU A 25 -12.38 -0.15 2.25
CA LEU A 25 -12.58 -0.16 3.70
C LEU A 25 -12.24 1.18 4.37
N TRP A 26 -11.32 1.92 3.81
CA TRP A 26 -10.84 3.16 4.41
C TRP A 26 -11.37 4.37 3.66
N SER A 27 -11.88 5.35 4.42
CA SER A 27 -12.21 6.66 3.87
C SER A 27 -10.92 7.44 3.60
N LYS A 28 -11.03 8.55 2.87
CA LYS A 28 -9.88 9.42 2.64
C LYS A 28 -9.31 9.93 3.97
N LYS A 29 -10.18 10.24 4.94
CA LYS A 29 -9.75 10.67 6.27
C LYS A 29 -8.92 9.59 6.96
N GLN A 30 -9.31 8.33 6.83
CA GLN A 30 -8.57 7.22 7.41
C GLN A 30 -7.18 7.11 6.78
N TRP A 31 -7.08 7.27 5.45
CA TRP A 31 -5.80 7.29 4.77
C TRP A 31 -4.90 8.42 5.26
N VAL A 32 -5.47 9.64 5.42
CA VAL A 32 -4.72 10.77 5.97
C VAL A 32 -4.17 10.44 7.35
N ASN A 33 -5.00 9.85 8.21
CA ASN A 33 -4.60 9.50 9.56
C ASN A 33 -3.46 8.47 9.57
N GLU A 34 -3.50 7.48 8.65
CA GLU A 34 -2.46 6.47 8.57
C GLU A 34 -1.11 7.06 8.17
N PHE A 35 -1.09 8.03 7.26
CA PHE A 35 0.15 8.70 6.88
C PHE A 35 0.77 9.49 8.03
N LYS A 36 -0.03 9.91 9.01
CA LYS A 36 0.42 10.73 10.14
C LYS A 36 0.86 9.91 11.35
N LYS A 37 0.61 8.61 11.36
CA LYS A 37 0.99 7.76 12.49
C LYS A 37 2.49 7.52 12.52
N ASP A 38 3.10 7.66 13.71
CA ASP A 38 4.50 7.31 13.90
C ASP A 38 4.70 5.81 13.70
N GLY A 39 5.78 5.44 13.05
CA GLY A 39 6.11 4.04 12.82
C GLY A 39 5.34 3.40 11.68
N THR A 40 4.38 4.08 11.09
CA THR A 40 3.64 3.57 9.95
C THR A 40 4.38 3.90 8.66
N LYS A 41 4.50 2.90 7.79
CA LYS A 41 5.12 3.05 6.48
C LYS A 41 4.19 2.50 5.42
N ILE A 42 4.11 3.19 4.28
CA ILE A 42 3.23 2.81 3.19
C ILE A 42 4.09 2.65 1.94
N PHE A 43 4.03 1.45 1.37
CA PHE A 43 4.76 1.13 0.13
C PHE A 43 3.79 0.82 -0.99
N GLY A 44 4.15 1.25 -2.18
CA GLY A 44 3.38 0.97 -3.38
C GLY A 44 4.13 0.04 -4.32
N LEU A 45 3.38 -0.79 -5.02
CA LEU A 45 3.86 -1.61 -6.13
C LEU A 45 3.41 -0.95 -7.42
N LEU A 46 4.37 -0.65 -8.30
CA LEU A 46 4.09 0.12 -9.52
C LEU A 46 4.49 -0.66 -10.77
N ILE A 47 3.68 -0.50 -11.81
CA ILE A 47 4.02 -0.93 -13.16
C ILE A 47 3.87 0.29 -14.06
N LYS A 48 4.96 0.69 -14.75
CA LYS A 48 4.97 1.87 -15.63
C LYS A 48 4.44 3.12 -14.91
N ASN A 49 4.87 3.33 -13.67
CA ASN A 49 4.47 4.45 -12.82
C ASN A 49 2.99 4.43 -12.40
N LEU A 50 2.28 3.35 -12.65
CA LEU A 50 0.92 3.16 -12.17
C LEU A 50 0.94 2.35 -10.88
N VAL A 51 0.34 2.86 -9.82
CA VAL A 51 0.24 2.14 -8.55
C VAL A 51 -0.82 1.05 -8.68
N ILE A 52 -0.40 -0.20 -8.56
CA ILE A 52 -1.31 -1.35 -8.66
C ILE A 52 -1.48 -2.08 -7.34
N GLY A 53 -0.68 -1.76 -6.34
CA GLY A 53 -0.81 -2.36 -5.03
C GLY A 53 -0.25 -1.45 -3.96
N ILE A 54 -0.77 -1.57 -2.74
CA ILE A 54 -0.36 -0.77 -1.60
C ILE A 54 -0.30 -1.66 -0.38
N CYS A 55 0.74 -1.50 0.43
CA CYS A 55 0.88 -2.17 1.71
C CYS A 55 1.13 -1.13 2.79
N VAL A 56 0.29 -1.12 3.80
CA VAL A 56 0.44 -0.27 4.99
C VAL A 56 0.90 -1.15 6.13
N PHE A 57 2.07 -0.87 6.68
CA PHE A 57 2.55 -1.63 7.82
C PHE A 57 3.11 -0.71 8.89
N GLN A 58 3.15 -1.24 10.11
CA GLN A 58 3.63 -0.51 11.28
C GLN A 58 4.75 -1.31 11.92
N VAL A 59 5.82 -0.61 12.31
CA VAL A 59 6.94 -1.21 13.03
C VAL A 59 6.78 -0.89 14.51
N VAL A 60 6.64 -1.93 15.34
CA VAL A 60 6.49 -1.78 16.78
C VAL A 60 7.47 -2.76 17.44
N LEU A 61 8.40 -2.25 18.24
CA LEU A 61 9.37 -3.06 18.99
C LEU A 61 10.08 -4.09 18.07
N ASP A 62 10.57 -3.62 16.93
CA ASP A 62 11.28 -4.42 15.94
C ASP A 62 10.41 -5.47 15.22
N GLU A 63 9.09 -5.41 15.40
CA GLU A 63 8.16 -6.26 14.69
C GLU A 63 7.35 -5.44 13.67
N ALA A 64 7.20 -5.97 12.46
CA ALA A 64 6.37 -5.35 11.44
C ALA A 64 4.98 -6.00 11.45
N GLN A 65 3.96 -5.15 11.53
CA GLN A 65 2.56 -5.59 11.46
C GLN A 65 1.92 -4.99 10.21
N ILE A 66 1.27 -5.83 9.43
CA ILE A 66 0.55 -5.36 8.24
C ILE A 66 -0.83 -4.91 8.68
N ASN A 67 -1.09 -3.60 8.53
CA ASN A 67 -2.38 -3.02 8.87
C ASN A 67 -3.37 -3.11 7.71
N TYR A 68 -2.88 -3.01 6.47
CA TYR A 68 -3.73 -3.02 5.31
C TYR A 68 -2.92 -3.40 4.07
N PHE A 69 -3.53 -4.19 3.20
CA PHE A 69 -2.88 -4.65 1.98
C PHE A 69 -3.95 -4.70 0.88
N VAL A 70 -3.70 -4.01 -0.22
CA VAL A 70 -4.65 -3.98 -1.32
C VAL A 70 -3.91 -4.09 -2.66
N ILE A 71 -4.42 -4.93 -3.55
CA ILE A 71 -3.91 -5.11 -4.91
C ILE A 71 -5.07 -4.89 -5.88
N ASN A 72 -4.83 -4.12 -6.94
CA ASN A 72 -5.80 -3.91 -8.00
C ASN A 72 -6.28 -5.27 -8.53
N GLN A 73 -7.60 -5.42 -8.68
CA GLN A 73 -8.22 -6.68 -9.07
C GLN A 73 -7.65 -7.25 -10.37
N LYS A 74 -7.30 -6.41 -11.32
CA LYS A 74 -6.73 -6.84 -12.61
C LYS A 74 -5.39 -7.55 -12.46
N PHE A 75 -4.71 -7.34 -11.34
CA PHE A 75 -3.37 -7.86 -11.09
C PHE A 75 -3.34 -8.92 -10.00
N ARG A 76 -4.49 -9.28 -9.44
CA ARG A 76 -4.55 -10.36 -8.46
C ARG A 76 -4.24 -11.69 -9.15
N GLN A 77 -3.72 -12.64 -8.39
CA GLN A 77 -3.40 -13.99 -8.88
C GLN A 77 -2.25 -14.01 -9.91
N LYS A 78 -1.53 -12.90 -10.06
CA LYS A 78 -0.33 -12.84 -10.91
C LYS A 78 0.96 -12.81 -10.10
N GLY A 79 0.89 -13.09 -8.80
CA GLY A 79 2.05 -13.14 -7.95
C GLY A 79 2.56 -11.79 -7.46
N PHE A 80 1.89 -10.68 -7.79
CA PHE A 80 2.34 -9.35 -7.38
C PHE A 80 2.25 -9.14 -5.88
N GLY A 81 1.24 -9.71 -5.23
CA GLY A 81 1.12 -9.64 -3.78
C GLY A 81 2.30 -10.31 -3.10
N SER A 82 2.66 -11.51 -3.55
CA SER A 82 3.81 -12.22 -3.01
C SER A 82 5.10 -11.47 -3.29
N TYR A 83 5.23 -10.85 -4.45
CA TYR A 83 6.40 -10.05 -4.80
C TYR A 83 6.58 -8.89 -3.81
N LEU A 84 5.51 -8.14 -3.55
CA LEU A 84 5.54 -7.01 -2.62
C LEU A 84 5.87 -7.48 -1.20
N MET A 85 5.24 -8.55 -0.74
CA MET A 85 5.49 -9.09 0.59
C MET A 85 6.93 -9.56 0.76
N SER A 86 7.48 -10.23 -0.25
CA SER A 86 8.88 -10.67 -0.23
C SER A 86 9.84 -9.48 -0.13
N TYR A 87 9.53 -8.39 -0.79
CA TYR A 87 10.35 -7.19 -0.71
C TYR A 87 10.35 -6.58 0.69
N LEU A 88 9.19 -6.59 1.38
CA LEU A 88 9.04 -5.96 2.68
C LEU A 88 9.53 -6.82 3.84
N ILE A 89 9.62 -8.11 3.65
CA ILE A 89 10.11 -9.04 4.65
C ILE A 89 11.61 -9.29 4.44
#